data_77b5b6520db74edea0a80fce6674b501
#
_entry.id   77b5b6520db74edea0a80fce6674b501
#
_cell.length_a   1.000
_cell.length_b   1.000
_cell.length_c   1.000
_cell.angle_alpha   90.00
_cell.angle_beta   90.00
_cell.angle_gamma   90.00
#
_symmetry.space_group_name_H-M   'P 1'
#
loop_
_entity.id
_entity.type
_entity.pdbx_description
1 polymer ?
#
loop_
_entity_poly.entity_id
_entity_poly.type
_entity_poly.pdbx_seq_one_letter_code
_entity_poly.pdbx_strand_id
1 'polypeptide(L)'
;MKQKLFALFIALLASVGYIYASNTQVDGIYYDFDSTNKTATVTYRGSYGQEYKNEYINDITIPKTVRYNGVTYNVTSIGREAFEYCSVSSVTIPESVTSIGEYAFCGT
;
A
#
# COMPACT_ATOMS: atom_id res chain seq x y z
N MET A 1 -9.98 -25.44 -12.41
CA MET A 1 -9.14 -26.19 -11.47
C MET A 1 -7.75 -25.59 -11.35
N LYS A 2 -7.04 -25.50 -12.46
CA LYS A 2 -5.69 -24.91 -12.42
C LYS A 2 -5.70 -23.45 -11.95
N GLN A 3 -6.70 -22.67 -12.34
CA GLN A 3 -6.80 -21.30 -11.93
C GLN A 3 -7.02 -21.17 -10.43
N LYS A 4 -7.86 -22.04 -9.88
CA LYS A 4 -8.11 -22.05 -8.45
C LYS A 4 -6.85 -22.35 -7.65
N LEU A 5 -6.08 -23.33 -8.11
CA LEU A 5 -4.86 -23.74 -7.46
C LEU A 5 -3.82 -22.62 -7.54
N PHE A 6 -3.73 -21.98 -8.70
CA PHE A 6 -2.80 -20.88 -8.91
C PHE A 6 -3.16 -19.68 -8.03
N ALA A 7 -4.44 -19.36 -7.95
CA ALA A 7 -4.89 -18.25 -7.11
C ALA A 7 -4.60 -18.52 -5.64
N LEU A 8 -4.77 -19.77 -5.20
CA LEU A 8 -4.45 -20.16 -3.83
C LEU A 8 -2.96 -19.99 -3.54
N PHE A 9 -2.11 -20.37 -4.48
CA PHE A 9 -0.68 -20.22 -4.33
C PHE A 9 -0.28 -18.75 -4.21
N ILE A 10 -0.85 -17.89 -5.03
CA ILE A 10 -0.59 -16.46 -4.98
C ILE A 10 -1.07 -15.88 -3.65
N ALA A 11 -2.24 -16.27 -3.19
CA ALA A 11 -2.76 -15.82 -1.92
C ALA A 11 -1.85 -16.23 -0.77
N LEU A 12 -1.31 -17.44 -0.84
CA LEU A 12 -0.39 -17.93 0.17
C LEU A 12 0.89 -17.11 0.19
N LEU A 13 1.43 -16.81 -0.98
CA LEU A 13 2.62 -15.96 -1.08
C LEU A 13 2.33 -14.57 -0.55
N ALA A 14 1.18 -14.02 -0.87
CA ALA A 14 0.79 -12.70 -0.39
C ALA A 14 0.65 -12.68 1.12
N SER A 15 0.16 -13.78 1.73
CA SER A 15 -0.01 -13.84 3.17
C SER A 15 1.33 -13.97 3.90
N VAL A 16 2.34 -14.53 3.25
CA VAL A 16 3.69 -14.67 3.81
C VAL A 16 4.58 -13.56 3.31
N GLY A 17 4.28 -13.08 2.13
CA GLY A 17 5.11 -12.10 1.45
C GLY A 17 5.04 -10.75 2.12
N TYR A 18 6.16 -10.13 2.18
CA TYR A 18 6.28 -8.79 2.68
C TYR A 18 6.29 -7.87 1.49
N ILE A 19 5.14 -7.26 1.22
CA ILE A 19 5.05 -6.30 0.12
C ILE A 19 5.40 -4.95 0.69
N TYR A 20 6.56 -4.44 0.30
CA TYR A 20 7.06 -3.18 0.84
C TYR A 20 6.84 -2.02 -0.09
N ALA A 21 6.72 -2.29 -1.40
CA ALA A 21 6.70 -1.27 -2.40
C ALA A 21 5.78 -1.67 -3.54
N SER A 22 5.37 -0.70 -4.34
CA SER A 22 4.49 -0.94 -5.46
C SER A 22 4.78 0.08 -6.56
N ASN A 23 4.52 -0.31 -7.80
CA ASN A 23 4.53 0.63 -8.92
C ASN A 23 3.12 1.06 -9.31
N THR A 24 2.12 0.66 -8.56
CA THR A 24 0.72 0.99 -8.84
C THR A 24 0.32 2.22 -8.06
N GLN A 25 0.03 3.29 -8.79
CA GLN A 25 -0.34 4.57 -8.22
C GLN A 25 -1.75 4.94 -8.61
N VAL A 26 -2.50 5.47 -7.64
CA VAL A 26 -3.80 6.10 -7.89
C VAL A 26 -3.80 7.44 -7.17
N ASP A 27 -4.03 8.52 -7.93
CA ASP A 27 -4.09 9.88 -7.40
C ASP A 27 -2.88 10.23 -6.51
N GLY A 28 -1.70 9.83 -6.94
CA GLY A 28 -0.46 10.20 -6.27
C GLY A 28 -0.04 9.31 -5.10
N ILE A 29 -0.82 8.28 -4.80
CA ILE A 29 -0.50 7.37 -3.70
C ILE A 29 -0.25 5.97 -4.26
N TYR A 30 0.77 5.32 -3.77
CA TYR A 30 1.14 3.96 -4.18
C TYR A 30 0.48 2.95 -3.26
N TYR A 31 -0.09 1.90 -3.86
CA TYR A 31 -0.86 0.89 -3.12
C TYR A 31 -0.44 -0.51 -3.51
N ASP A 32 -0.51 -1.39 -2.54
CA ASP A 32 -0.53 -2.83 -2.76
C ASP A 32 -1.97 -3.28 -2.58
N PHE A 33 -2.51 -3.94 -3.59
CA PHE A 33 -3.91 -4.35 -3.61
C PHE A 33 -4.04 -5.83 -3.31
N ASP A 34 -4.94 -6.14 -2.39
CA ASP A 34 -5.36 -7.51 -2.12
C ASP A 34 -6.70 -7.74 -2.80
N SER A 35 -6.68 -8.41 -3.94
CA SER A 35 -7.89 -8.62 -4.73
C SER A 35 -8.84 -9.63 -4.10
N THR A 36 -8.35 -10.48 -3.21
CA THR A 36 -9.18 -11.45 -2.51
C THR A 36 -10.03 -10.79 -1.47
N ASN A 37 -9.43 -9.94 -0.64
CA ASN A 37 -10.13 -9.28 0.45
C ASN A 37 -10.63 -7.89 0.08
N LYS A 38 -10.31 -7.41 -1.11
CA LYS A 38 -10.65 -6.07 -1.57
C LYS A 38 -10.13 -4.99 -0.64
N THR A 39 -8.90 -5.16 -0.21
CA THR A 39 -8.22 -4.18 0.65
C THR A 39 -6.99 -3.62 -0.04
N ALA A 40 -6.57 -2.45 0.40
CA ALA A 40 -5.38 -1.80 -0.12
C ALA A 40 -4.51 -1.33 1.02
N THR A 41 -3.21 -1.41 0.80
CA THR A 41 -2.19 -0.93 1.72
C THR A 41 -1.43 0.20 1.05
N VAL A 42 -1.35 1.33 1.73
CA VAL A 42 -0.52 2.44 1.25
C VAL A 42 0.94 2.07 1.39
N THR A 43 1.70 2.30 0.35
CA THR A 43 3.13 1.97 0.35
C THR A 43 3.93 3.03 -0.39
N TYR A 44 5.18 2.75 -0.68
CA TYR A 44 6.05 3.64 -1.45
C TYR A 44 6.28 3.06 -2.84
N ARG A 45 6.80 3.89 -3.73
CA ARG A 45 7.04 3.49 -5.12
C ARG A 45 8.20 2.52 -5.21
N GLY A 46 8.07 1.54 -6.10
CA GLY A 46 9.17 0.66 -6.44
C GLY A 46 8.83 -0.80 -6.34
N SER A 47 9.85 -1.62 -6.43
CA SER A 47 9.75 -3.05 -6.24
C SER A 47 10.83 -3.48 -5.25
N TYR A 48 10.74 -4.70 -4.79
CA TYR A 48 11.70 -5.19 -3.81
C TYR A 48 13.13 -4.96 -4.31
N GLY A 49 13.92 -4.32 -3.51
CA GLY A 49 15.30 -4.00 -3.84
C GLY A 49 15.49 -2.75 -4.70
N GLN A 50 14.42 -2.12 -5.13
CA GLN A 50 14.49 -0.92 -5.95
C GLN A 50 13.49 0.10 -5.43
N GLU A 51 13.60 0.44 -4.17
CA GLU A 51 12.69 1.36 -3.53
C GLU A 51 13.00 2.79 -3.92
N TYR A 52 11.93 3.56 -4.14
CA TYR A 52 12.01 4.99 -4.36
C TYR A 52 11.36 5.67 -3.18
N LYS A 53 12.11 5.81 -2.12
CA LYS A 53 11.63 6.50 -0.91
C LYS A 53 11.69 8.01 -1.16
N ASN A 54 11.10 8.77 -0.27
CA ASN A 54 11.03 10.23 -0.34
C ASN A 54 10.15 10.77 -1.47
N GLU A 55 9.26 9.94 -2.00
CA GLU A 55 8.38 10.37 -3.09
C GLU A 55 7.25 11.28 -2.63
N TYR A 56 6.75 11.06 -1.42
CA TYR A 56 5.62 11.86 -0.93
C TYR A 56 6.11 13.19 -0.36
N ILE A 57 5.41 14.26 -0.72
CA ILE A 57 5.74 15.60 -0.26
C ILE A 57 4.47 16.33 0.15
N ASN A 58 4.63 17.38 0.98
CA ASN A 58 3.54 18.27 1.39
C ASN A 58 2.45 17.53 2.16
N ASP A 59 1.20 17.86 1.91
CA ASP A 59 0.08 17.29 2.61
C ASP A 59 -0.47 16.09 1.84
N ILE A 60 -0.61 14.98 2.51
CA ILE A 60 -1.14 13.76 1.93
C ILE A 60 -2.45 13.41 2.64
N THR A 61 -3.50 13.18 1.87
CA THR A 61 -4.77 12.70 2.39
C THR A 61 -5.01 11.30 1.85
N ILE A 62 -5.02 10.34 2.75
CA ILE A 62 -5.27 8.93 2.40
C ILE A 62 -6.78 8.72 2.36
N PRO A 63 -7.34 8.25 1.23
CA PRO A 63 -8.79 8.02 1.13
C PRO A 63 -9.20 6.73 1.85
N LYS A 64 -10.47 6.65 2.21
CA LYS A 64 -11.04 5.43 2.80
C LYS A 64 -11.09 4.29 1.81
N THR A 65 -11.35 4.61 0.56
CA THR A 65 -11.45 3.63 -0.51
C THR A 65 -10.70 4.13 -1.72
N VAL A 66 -10.25 3.20 -2.54
CA VAL A 66 -9.58 3.51 -3.79
C VAL A 66 -10.12 2.58 -4.86
N ARG A 67 -10.34 3.14 -6.05
CA ARG A 67 -10.84 2.36 -7.18
C ARG A 67 -9.72 2.11 -8.16
N TYR A 68 -9.52 0.86 -8.51
CA TYR A 68 -8.47 0.46 -9.43
C TYR A 68 -8.98 -0.63 -10.34
N ASN A 69 -8.85 -0.43 -11.66
CA ASN A 69 -9.35 -1.37 -12.68
C ASN A 69 -10.81 -1.76 -12.45
N GLY A 70 -11.64 -0.78 -12.10
CA GLY A 70 -13.08 -1.00 -11.92
C GLY A 70 -13.46 -1.67 -10.60
N VAL A 71 -12.51 -1.93 -9.74
CA VAL A 71 -12.75 -2.58 -8.44
C VAL A 71 -12.49 -1.58 -7.32
N THR A 72 -13.38 -1.56 -6.34
CA THR A 72 -13.23 -0.71 -5.15
C THR A 72 -12.55 -1.49 -4.04
N TYR A 73 -11.51 -0.89 -3.49
CA TYR A 73 -10.72 -1.48 -2.40
C TYR A 73 -10.83 -0.61 -1.17
N ASN A 74 -10.94 -1.22 0.00
CA ASN A 74 -10.91 -0.50 1.27
C ASN A 74 -9.47 -0.29 1.69
N VAL A 75 -9.10 0.93 2.02
CA VAL A 75 -7.74 1.23 2.47
C VAL A 75 -7.68 0.91 3.96
N THR A 76 -6.97 -0.14 4.31
CA THR A 76 -6.99 -0.70 5.67
C THR A 76 -5.65 -0.60 6.39
N SER A 77 -4.58 -0.28 5.68
CA SER A 77 -3.27 -0.24 6.33
C SER A 77 -2.32 0.70 5.63
N ILE A 78 -1.34 1.15 6.39
CA ILE A 78 -0.16 1.85 5.87
C ILE A 78 0.99 0.87 6.03
N GLY A 79 1.67 0.60 4.95
CA GLY A 79 2.70 -0.42 4.91
C GLY A 79 4.00 0.02 5.56
N ARG A 80 4.87 -0.95 5.76
CA ARG A 80 6.19 -0.72 6.28
C ARG A 80 6.92 0.32 5.43
N GLU A 81 7.53 1.30 6.08
CA GLU A 81 8.35 2.33 5.44
C GLU A 81 7.62 3.20 4.41
N ALA A 82 6.29 3.20 4.42
CA ALA A 82 5.51 3.86 3.37
C ALA A 82 5.88 5.34 3.20
N PHE A 83 6.10 6.05 4.29
CA PHE A 83 6.46 7.47 4.26
C PHE A 83 7.85 7.73 4.83
N GLU A 84 8.68 6.71 4.85
CA GLU A 84 10.02 6.85 5.42
C GLU A 84 10.82 7.90 4.66
N TYR A 85 11.40 8.82 5.41
CA TYR A 85 12.20 9.93 4.89
C TYR A 85 11.50 10.82 3.87
N CYS A 86 10.18 10.81 3.85
CA CYS A 86 9.42 11.70 2.98
C CYS A 86 9.32 13.10 3.57
N SER A 87 9.16 14.07 2.71
CA SER A 87 9.04 15.48 3.10
C SER A 87 7.58 15.89 3.22
N VAL A 88 6.79 15.08 3.91
CA VAL A 88 5.38 15.38 4.12
C VAL A 88 5.22 16.35 5.29
N SER A 89 4.30 17.29 5.13
CA SER A 89 3.93 18.23 6.20
C SER A 89 2.84 17.64 7.08
N SER A 90 1.92 16.90 6.47
CA SER A 90 0.86 16.22 7.19
C SER A 90 0.39 15.00 6.43
N VAL A 91 -0.11 14.02 7.15
CA VAL A 91 -0.76 12.85 6.55
C VAL A 91 -2.09 12.67 7.27
N THR A 92 -3.18 12.79 6.50
CA THR A 92 -4.52 12.53 7.04
C THR A 92 -4.84 11.07 6.83
N ILE A 93 -5.08 10.36 7.92
CA ILE A 93 -5.31 8.91 7.93
C ILE A 93 -6.79 8.66 8.19
N PRO A 94 -7.47 7.94 7.29
CA PRO A 94 -8.91 7.66 7.50
C PRO A 94 -9.09 6.62 8.59
N GLU A 95 -10.29 6.60 9.15
CA GLU A 95 -10.61 5.63 10.22
C GLU A 95 -10.67 4.18 9.72
N SER A 96 -10.71 3.96 8.41
CA SER A 96 -10.63 2.63 7.83
C SER A 96 -9.27 1.96 8.03
N VAL A 97 -8.22 2.75 8.28
CA VAL A 97 -6.89 2.24 8.50
C VAL A 97 -6.81 1.70 9.92
N THR A 98 -6.50 0.41 10.05
CA THR A 98 -6.43 -0.27 11.33
C THR A 98 -5.02 -0.72 11.70
N SER A 99 -4.06 -0.60 10.78
CA SER A 99 -2.68 -0.95 11.10
C SER A 99 -1.71 -0.04 10.37
N ILE A 100 -0.59 0.23 11.01
CA ILE A 100 0.49 1.05 10.46
C ILE A 100 1.77 0.24 10.63
N GLY A 101 2.47 0.04 9.55
CA GLY A 101 3.65 -0.79 9.50
C GLY A 101 4.86 -0.14 10.17
N GLU A 102 5.85 -0.97 10.37
CA GLU A 102 7.10 -0.58 10.99
C GLU A 102 7.80 0.50 10.15
N TYR A 103 8.34 1.50 10.80
CA TYR A 103 9.05 2.62 10.17
C TYR A 103 8.22 3.42 9.16
N ALA A 104 6.90 3.32 9.21
CA ALA A 104 6.06 3.99 8.22
C ALA A 104 6.32 5.48 8.14
N PHE A 105 6.61 6.13 9.25
CA PHE A 105 6.88 7.56 9.31
C PHE A 105 8.28 7.90 9.82
N CYS A 106 9.19 6.95 9.75
CA CYS A 106 10.54 7.16 10.26
C CYS A 106 11.25 8.25 9.46
N GLY A 107 11.80 9.23 10.14
CA GLY A 107 12.56 10.31 9.48
C GLY A 107 11.72 11.34 8.76
N THR A 108 10.42 11.35 8.97
CA THR A 108 9.55 12.36 8.36
C THR A 108 9.45 13.61 9.22
#